data_d21e75abb8a08da9e885ec3cb339223b
#
_entry.id   d21e75abb8a08da9e885ec3cb339223b
#
_cell.length_a   1.000
_cell.length_b   1.000
_cell.length_c   1.000
_cell.angle_alpha   90.00
_cell.angle_beta   90.00
_cell.angle_gamma   90.00
#
_symmetry.space_group_name_H-M   'P 1'
#
loop_
_entity.id
_entity.type
_entity.pdbx_description
1 polymer ?
#
loop_
_entity_poly.entity_id
_entity_poly.type
_entity_poly.pdbx_seq_one_letter_code
_entity_poly.pdbx_strand_id
1 'polypeptide(L)'
;MIPAYNEEGRLLPSLQRVDEYLSSRPYASELVVVDDGSGDATADLVRTFASSAPDRVQVRLLAHERNRGKGAAVRTGCLAAQGEYVVFTDMDLAVPVEEVGRVLERLEAGVDVAVGTRLHPGGQDMRSSQPPLRRLAGRLFVLVRRLVAVPEFHDTQCPLKGFRREAARRLFAAQRLSGWAFDVELLYLAKRWGLLVEEVPVRWDHIAGSHVGLRPLVAIQVLWDLLRLRFLHR
;
A
#
# COMPACT_ATOMS: atom_id res chain seq x y z
N MET A 1 6.52 -4.44 -3.46
CA MET A 1 5.78 -4.03 -4.67
C MET A 1 5.31 -2.59 -4.56
N ILE A 2 5.22 -1.87 -5.68
CA ILE A 2 4.85 -0.45 -5.74
C ILE A 2 3.85 -0.23 -6.88
N PRO A 3 2.64 0.31 -6.62
CA PRO A 3 1.72 0.75 -7.67
C PRO A 3 2.15 2.12 -8.20
N ALA A 4 2.05 2.34 -9.52
CA ALA A 4 2.35 3.59 -10.18
C ALA A 4 1.23 3.98 -11.17
N TYR A 5 0.92 5.28 -11.23
CA TYR A 5 0.00 5.85 -12.22
C TYR A 5 0.32 7.32 -12.47
N ASN A 6 0.85 7.63 -13.65
CA ASN A 6 1.31 8.97 -14.04
C ASN A 6 2.33 9.54 -13.04
N GLU A 7 3.43 8.82 -12.84
CA GLU A 7 4.47 9.12 -11.85
C GLU A 7 5.82 9.51 -12.47
N GLU A 8 5.88 9.83 -13.78
CA GLU A 8 7.13 10.12 -14.51
C GLU A 8 8.03 11.12 -13.81
N GLY A 9 7.45 12.15 -13.16
CA GLY A 9 8.20 13.24 -12.53
C GLY A 9 8.94 12.85 -11.24
N ARG A 10 8.60 11.72 -10.59
CA ARG A 10 9.20 11.29 -9.31
C ARG A 10 9.61 9.81 -9.27
N LEU A 11 9.31 9.06 -10.31
CA LEU A 11 9.52 7.63 -10.37
C LEU A 11 10.99 7.24 -10.14
N LEU A 12 11.92 7.79 -10.93
CA LEU A 12 13.32 7.37 -10.91
C LEU A 12 14.00 7.54 -9.55
N PRO A 13 13.89 8.71 -8.88
CA PRO A 13 14.46 8.86 -7.53
C PRO A 13 13.90 7.86 -6.53
N SER A 14 12.60 7.54 -6.61
CA SER A 14 11.97 6.57 -5.73
C SER A 14 12.46 5.15 -6.00
N LEU A 15 12.56 4.73 -7.27
CA LEU A 15 13.08 3.42 -7.64
C LEU A 15 14.54 3.25 -7.22
N GLN A 16 15.38 4.25 -7.44
CA GLN A 16 16.79 4.24 -7.02
C GLN A 16 16.90 4.04 -5.51
N ARG A 17 16.15 4.79 -4.72
CA ARG A 17 16.17 4.68 -3.27
C ARG A 17 15.70 3.30 -2.78
N VAL A 18 14.67 2.72 -3.41
CA VAL A 18 14.21 1.37 -3.09
C VAL A 18 15.23 0.32 -3.47
N ASP A 19 15.84 0.44 -4.64
CA ASP A 19 16.89 -0.48 -5.10
C ASP A 19 18.13 -0.44 -4.20
N GLU A 20 18.62 0.75 -3.84
CA GLU A 20 19.72 0.94 -2.90
C GLU A 20 19.44 0.27 -1.55
N TYR A 21 18.23 0.48 -1.02
CA TYR A 21 17.81 -0.14 0.22
C TYR A 21 17.80 -1.67 0.11
N LEU A 22 17.14 -2.23 -0.90
CA LEU A 22 17.03 -3.68 -1.10
C LEU A 22 18.39 -4.31 -1.37
N SER A 23 19.23 -3.69 -2.19
CA SER A 23 20.59 -4.14 -2.50
C SER A 23 21.53 -4.19 -1.29
N SER A 24 21.23 -3.37 -0.26
CA SER A 24 22.00 -3.34 0.99
C SER A 24 21.59 -4.46 1.98
N ARG A 25 20.52 -5.20 1.68
CA ARG A 25 20.02 -6.25 2.59
C ARG A 25 20.72 -7.60 2.35
N PRO A 26 20.85 -8.45 3.39
CA PRO A 26 21.49 -9.76 3.28
C PRO A 26 20.61 -10.85 2.66
N TYR A 27 19.39 -10.52 2.23
CA TYR A 27 18.43 -11.46 1.64
C TYR A 27 18.11 -11.12 0.18
N ALA A 28 17.69 -12.12 -0.58
CA ALA A 28 17.24 -11.93 -1.96
C ALA A 28 15.93 -11.12 -1.99
N SER A 29 15.84 -10.16 -2.91
CA SER A 29 14.70 -9.26 -3.04
C SER A 29 14.26 -9.11 -4.50
N GLU A 30 12.98 -8.88 -4.70
CA GLU A 30 12.42 -8.42 -5.96
C GLU A 30 11.66 -7.11 -5.78
N LEU A 31 11.71 -6.24 -6.77
CA LEU A 31 10.92 -5.02 -6.86
C LEU A 31 9.89 -5.17 -7.99
N VAL A 32 8.63 -5.40 -7.63
CA VAL A 32 7.51 -5.44 -8.58
C VAL A 32 6.88 -4.06 -8.66
N VAL A 33 6.94 -3.41 -9.82
CA VAL A 33 6.22 -2.17 -10.11
C VAL A 33 5.01 -2.49 -10.96
N VAL A 34 3.84 -1.99 -10.57
CA VAL A 34 2.61 -2.15 -11.36
C VAL A 34 2.19 -0.79 -11.89
N ASP A 35 2.34 -0.61 -13.19
CA ASP A 35 1.81 0.55 -13.90
C ASP A 35 0.31 0.36 -14.15
N ASP A 36 -0.51 1.21 -13.55
CA ASP A 36 -1.97 1.14 -13.63
C ASP A 36 -2.52 1.88 -14.87
N GLY A 37 -1.90 1.64 -16.03
CA GLY A 37 -2.32 2.21 -17.31
C GLY A 37 -2.01 3.70 -17.43
N SER A 38 -0.78 4.09 -17.13
CA SER A 38 -0.30 5.48 -17.27
C SER A 38 -0.36 5.97 -18.70
N GLY A 39 -0.66 7.26 -18.86
CA GLY A 39 -0.63 7.96 -20.15
C GLY A 39 0.67 8.73 -20.39
N ASP A 40 1.59 8.73 -19.43
CA ASP A 40 2.89 9.39 -19.47
C ASP A 40 4.04 8.38 -19.65
N ALA A 41 5.29 8.80 -19.46
CA ALA A 41 6.47 7.95 -19.62
C ALA A 41 6.71 6.96 -18.45
N THR A 42 5.78 6.82 -17.49
CA THR A 42 5.97 5.98 -16.30
C THR A 42 6.44 4.55 -16.64
N ALA A 43 5.72 3.85 -17.53
CA ALA A 43 6.04 2.47 -17.87
C ALA A 43 7.42 2.32 -18.56
N ASP A 44 7.76 3.26 -19.46
CA ASP A 44 9.04 3.23 -20.18
C ASP A 44 10.23 3.52 -19.25
N LEU A 45 10.06 4.41 -18.30
CA LEU A 45 11.06 4.70 -17.27
C LEU A 45 11.31 3.46 -16.39
N VAL A 46 10.26 2.71 -16.00
CA VAL A 46 10.45 1.46 -15.24
C VAL A 46 11.17 0.40 -16.07
N ARG A 47 10.84 0.24 -17.37
CA ARG A 47 11.54 -0.71 -18.26
C ARG A 47 13.02 -0.36 -18.39
N THR A 48 13.33 0.91 -18.60
CA THR A 48 14.71 1.42 -18.68
C THR A 48 15.45 1.17 -17.38
N PHE A 49 14.84 1.47 -16.25
CA PHE A 49 15.41 1.21 -14.92
C PHE A 49 15.69 -0.29 -14.74
N ALA A 50 14.73 -1.16 -15.03
CA ALA A 50 14.85 -2.60 -14.88
C ALA A 50 16.00 -3.19 -15.73
N SER A 51 16.24 -2.65 -16.94
CA SER A 51 17.34 -3.10 -17.81
C SER A 51 18.72 -2.59 -17.38
N SER A 52 18.78 -1.54 -16.57
CA SER A 52 20.03 -0.94 -16.07
C SER A 52 20.30 -1.25 -14.58
N ALA A 53 19.33 -1.84 -13.88
CA ALA A 53 19.47 -2.19 -12.47
C ALA A 53 20.56 -3.25 -12.26
N PRO A 54 21.37 -3.16 -11.18
CA PRO A 54 22.30 -4.22 -10.82
C PRO A 54 21.58 -5.55 -10.56
N ASP A 55 22.25 -6.68 -10.85
CA ASP A 55 21.69 -8.05 -10.71
C ASP A 55 21.27 -8.44 -9.27
N ARG A 56 21.45 -7.56 -8.31
CA ARG A 56 21.13 -7.84 -6.90
C ARG A 56 19.65 -7.81 -6.58
N VAL A 57 18.86 -6.97 -7.27
CA VAL A 57 17.41 -6.84 -7.09
C VAL A 57 16.72 -7.08 -8.42
N GLN A 58 15.89 -8.10 -8.49
CA GLN A 58 15.09 -8.35 -9.69
C GLN A 58 13.98 -7.31 -9.80
N VAL A 59 14.10 -6.37 -10.76
CA VAL A 59 13.06 -5.37 -11.04
C VAL A 59 12.12 -5.89 -12.12
N ARG A 60 10.81 -5.87 -11.84
CA ARG A 60 9.77 -6.38 -12.76
C ARG A 60 8.67 -5.33 -12.94
N LEU A 61 8.33 -5.05 -14.18
CA LEU A 61 7.17 -4.24 -14.55
C LEU A 61 5.97 -5.13 -14.92
N LEU A 62 4.83 -4.85 -14.31
CA LEU A 62 3.53 -5.32 -14.76
C LEU A 62 2.72 -4.09 -15.17
N ALA A 63 1.99 -4.15 -16.29
CA ALA A 63 1.21 -3.03 -16.78
C ALA A 63 -0.23 -3.42 -17.06
N HIS A 64 -1.17 -2.56 -16.64
CA HIS A 64 -2.56 -2.64 -17.04
C HIS A 64 -2.77 -1.86 -18.35
N GLU A 65 -3.68 -2.32 -19.18
CA GLU A 65 -4.04 -1.61 -20.43
C GLU A 65 -4.70 -0.25 -20.18
N ARG A 66 -5.33 -0.08 -19.01
CA ARG A 66 -6.00 1.14 -18.57
C ARG A 66 -6.00 1.25 -17.05
N ASN A 67 -6.26 2.43 -16.52
CA ASN A 67 -6.42 2.63 -15.09
C ASN A 67 -7.56 1.75 -14.52
N ARG A 68 -7.23 0.90 -13.55
CA ARG A 68 -8.16 -0.01 -12.86
C ARG A 68 -8.31 0.35 -11.38
N GLY A 69 -7.51 1.30 -10.91
CA GLY A 69 -7.48 1.79 -9.54
C GLY A 69 -6.39 1.18 -8.68
N LYS A 70 -5.96 1.92 -7.66
CA LYS A 70 -4.85 1.56 -6.76
C LYS A 70 -4.98 0.15 -6.19
N GLY A 71 -6.17 -0.22 -5.71
CA GLY A 71 -6.41 -1.56 -5.16
C GLY A 71 -6.19 -2.68 -6.19
N ALA A 72 -6.57 -2.44 -7.47
CA ALA A 72 -6.31 -3.40 -8.53
C ALA A 72 -4.82 -3.53 -8.84
N ALA A 73 -4.08 -2.43 -8.87
CA ALA A 73 -2.63 -2.45 -9.08
C ALA A 73 -1.90 -3.18 -7.95
N VAL A 74 -2.25 -2.88 -6.69
CA VAL A 74 -1.69 -3.56 -5.52
C VAL A 74 -2.00 -5.06 -5.57
N ARG A 75 -3.25 -5.43 -5.87
CA ARG A 75 -3.65 -6.83 -6.03
C ARG A 75 -2.80 -7.54 -7.09
N THR A 76 -2.65 -6.94 -8.28
CA THR A 76 -1.87 -7.53 -9.37
C THR A 76 -0.43 -7.77 -8.95
N GLY A 77 0.22 -6.80 -8.33
CA GLY A 77 1.61 -6.93 -7.91
C GLY A 77 1.82 -7.90 -6.76
N CYS A 78 0.94 -7.88 -5.74
CA CYS A 78 1.06 -8.79 -4.60
C CYS A 78 0.78 -10.25 -4.98
N LEU A 79 -0.11 -10.52 -5.94
CA LEU A 79 -0.34 -11.88 -6.45
C LEU A 79 0.81 -12.38 -7.33
N ALA A 80 1.50 -11.48 -8.02
CA ALA A 80 2.65 -11.82 -8.86
C ALA A 80 3.97 -11.94 -8.07
N ALA A 81 4.02 -11.45 -6.84
CA ALA A 81 5.19 -11.49 -5.99
C ALA A 81 5.59 -12.93 -5.64
N GLN A 82 6.91 -13.18 -5.62
CA GLN A 82 7.50 -14.51 -5.40
C GLN A 82 8.22 -14.63 -4.05
N GLY A 83 8.42 -13.52 -3.34
CA GLY A 83 9.04 -13.48 -2.02
C GLY A 83 8.25 -14.22 -0.96
N GLU A 84 8.90 -14.70 0.10
CA GLU A 84 8.25 -15.28 1.29
C GLU A 84 7.40 -14.24 2.03
N TYR A 85 7.88 -13.01 2.02
CA TYR A 85 7.17 -11.84 2.53
C TYR A 85 6.86 -10.89 1.37
N VAL A 86 5.63 -10.39 1.33
CA VAL A 86 5.15 -9.47 0.30
C VAL A 86 4.84 -8.14 0.95
N VAL A 87 5.59 -7.11 0.62
CA VAL A 87 5.40 -5.76 1.16
C VAL A 87 4.99 -4.82 0.03
N PHE A 88 3.96 -4.00 0.24
CA PHE A 88 3.68 -2.90 -0.67
C PHE A 88 3.87 -1.54 0.01
N THR A 89 4.30 -0.56 -0.78
CA THR A 89 4.40 0.85 -0.39
C THR A 89 4.03 1.74 -1.58
N ASP A 90 3.75 3.02 -1.31
CA ASP A 90 3.45 3.99 -2.37
C ASP A 90 4.72 4.51 -3.04
N MET A 91 4.60 4.93 -4.31
CA MET A 91 5.71 5.45 -5.13
C MET A 91 6.32 6.74 -4.55
N ASP A 92 5.55 7.54 -3.81
CA ASP A 92 6.03 8.79 -3.23
C ASP A 92 6.94 8.61 -2.01
N LEU A 93 7.06 7.37 -1.50
CA LEU A 93 7.84 7.02 -0.31
C LEU A 93 7.55 7.94 0.90
N ALA A 94 6.29 8.38 1.05
CA ALA A 94 5.86 9.15 2.21
C ALA A 94 6.11 8.39 3.54
N VAL A 95 6.11 7.05 3.49
CA VAL A 95 6.77 6.20 4.49
C VAL A 95 8.14 5.85 3.95
N PRO A 96 9.25 6.23 4.64
CA PRO A 96 10.59 5.88 4.22
C PRO A 96 10.76 4.38 4.00
N VAL A 97 11.51 3.99 2.96
CA VAL A 97 11.70 2.57 2.61
C VAL A 97 12.37 1.77 3.74
N GLU A 98 13.14 2.42 4.58
CA GLU A 98 13.79 1.83 5.76
C GLU A 98 12.80 1.22 6.75
N GLU A 99 11.57 1.74 6.78
CA GLU A 99 10.50 1.20 7.64
C GLU A 99 10.01 -0.19 7.21
N VAL A 100 10.36 -0.63 6.00
CA VAL A 100 10.14 -2.02 5.54
C VAL A 100 10.78 -3.02 6.50
N GLY A 101 11.96 -2.71 7.05
CA GLY A 101 12.63 -3.58 8.03
C GLY A 101 11.76 -3.87 9.25
N ARG A 102 11.08 -2.86 9.81
CA ARG A 102 10.19 -3.03 10.96
C ARG A 102 8.98 -3.91 10.66
N VAL A 103 8.45 -3.78 9.45
CA VAL A 103 7.34 -4.63 8.99
C VAL A 103 7.80 -6.08 8.83
N LEU A 104 8.99 -6.30 8.24
CA LEU A 104 9.58 -7.63 8.09
C LEU A 104 9.85 -8.31 9.43
N GLU A 105 10.40 -7.60 10.41
CA GLU A 105 10.64 -8.14 11.76
C GLU A 105 9.36 -8.73 12.39
N ARG A 106 8.20 -8.11 12.17
CA ARG A 106 6.92 -8.63 12.68
C ARG A 106 6.44 -9.86 11.92
N LEU A 107 6.62 -9.87 10.60
CA LEU A 107 6.27 -11.04 9.77
C LEU A 107 7.18 -12.24 10.12
N GLU A 108 8.48 -12.02 10.34
CA GLU A 108 9.43 -13.03 10.78
C GLU A 108 9.08 -13.57 12.18
N ALA A 109 8.58 -12.70 13.07
CA ALA A 109 8.09 -13.08 14.40
C ALA A 109 6.77 -13.87 14.38
N GLY A 110 6.18 -14.13 13.20
CA GLY A 110 5.00 -14.98 13.06
C GLY A 110 3.69 -14.25 12.79
N VAL A 111 3.70 -12.91 12.66
CA VAL A 111 2.53 -12.12 12.27
C VAL A 111 2.19 -12.40 10.80
N ASP A 112 0.91 -12.60 10.48
CA ASP A 112 0.45 -12.87 9.10
C ASP A 112 0.40 -11.59 8.25
N VAL A 113 -0.01 -10.48 8.90
CA VAL A 113 -0.18 -9.17 8.27
C VAL A 113 0.36 -8.07 9.19
N ALA A 114 1.38 -7.35 8.77
CA ALA A 114 1.94 -6.21 9.46
C ALA A 114 1.52 -4.90 8.75
N VAL A 115 0.86 -4.00 9.46
CA VAL A 115 0.28 -2.77 8.92
C VAL A 115 1.00 -1.57 9.51
N GLY A 116 1.63 -0.75 8.69
CA GLY A 116 2.18 0.52 9.16
C GLY A 116 1.09 1.39 9.77
N THR A 117 1.40 2.10 10.85
CA THR A 117 0.51 3.09 11.44
C THR A 117 1.25 4.42 11.65
N ARG A 118 0.58 5.52 11.31
CA ARG A 118 1.07 6.89 11.52
C ARG A 118 0.75 7.42 12.92
N LEU A 119 0.17 6.58 13.77
CA LEU A 119 -0.11 6.87 15.16
C LEU A 119 0.96 6.21 16.03
N HIS A 120 1.71 7.01 16.76
CA HIS A 120 2.76 6.53 17.64
C HIS A 120 2.26 6.32 19.08
N PRO A 121 2.84 5.39 19.85
CA PRO A 121 2.64 5.31 21.28
C PRO A 121 2.93 6.67 21.93
N GLY A 122 2.02 7.18 22.76
CA GLY A 122 2.12 8.54 23.33
C GLY A 122 1.26 9.58 22.61
N GLY A 123 0.46 9.18 21.60
CA GLY A 123 -0.56 10.03 20.99
C GLY A 123 -0.07 10.99 19.91
N GLN A 124 1.18 10.87 19.48
CA GLN A 124 1.66 11.63 18.32
C GLN A 124 0.98 11.13 17.05
N ASP A 125 0.17 11.98 16.43
CA ASP A 125 -0.46 11.73 15.14
C ASP A 125 0.32 12.46 14.05
N MET A 126 1.10 11.74 13.26
CA MET A 126 1.92 12.29 12.17
C MET A 126 1.05 12.96 11.07
N ARG A 127 -0.26 12.66 11.03
CA ARG A 127 -1.22 13.31 10.12
C ARG A 127 -1.58 14.75 10.52
N SER A 128 -1.08 15.24 11.63
CA SER A 128 -1.34 16.61 12.13
C SER A 128 -0.90 17.70 11.15
N SER A 129 0.07 17.41 10.28
CA SER A 129 0.55 18.28 9.19
C SER A 129 -0.42 18.44 8.01
N GLN A 130 -1.52 17.66 7.95
CA GLN A 130 -2.48 17.72 6.85
C GLN A 130 -3.41 18.95 6.93
N PRO A 131 -3.88 19.49 5.78
CA PRO A 131 -4.86 20.57 5.73
C PRO A 131 -6.15 20.25 6.50
N PRO A 132 -6.82 21.26 7.16
CA PRO A 132 -7.96 21.02 8.06
C PRO A 132 -9.14 20.34 7.38
N LEU A 133 -9.46 20.66 6.13
CA LEU A 133 -10.55 20.03 5.37
C LEU A 133 -10.27 18.53 5.13
N ARG A 134 -9.03 18.17 4.84
CA ARG A 134 -8.60 16.76 4.68
C ARG A 134 -8.71 16.00 6.01
N ARG A 135 -8.41 16.66 7.12
CA ARG A 135 -8.57 16.09 8.47
C ARG A 135 -10.04 15.81 8.81
N LEU A 136 -10.97 16.73 8.43
CA LEU A 136 -12.40 16.52 8.65
C LEU A 136 -12.94 15.32 7.83
N ALA A 137 -12.61 15.26 6.54
CA ALA A 137 -12.96 14.13 5.68
C ALA A 137 -12.37 12.81 6.23
N GLY A 138 -11.13 12.85 6.72
CA GLY A 138 -10.50 11.70 7.37
C GLY A 138 -11.22 11.24 8.63
N ARG A 139 -11.73 12.17 9.47
CA ARG A 139 -12.52 11.80 10.66
C ARG A 139 -13.83 11.09 10.30
N LEU A 140 -14.53 11.59 9.28
CA LEU A 140 -15.76 10.93 8.80
C LEU A 140 -15.46 9.53 8.25
N PHE A 141 -14.41 9.38 7.46
CA PHE A 141 -13.96 8.09 6.98
C PHE A 141 -13.66 7.11 8.14
N VAL A 142 -12.92 7.57 9.16
CA VAL A 142 -12.59 6.76 10.34
C VAL A 142 -13.86 6.34 11.09
N LEU A 143 -14.85 7.25 11.25
CA LEU A 143 -16.10 6.93 11.90
C LEU A 143 -16.86 5.82 11.15
N VAL A 144 -17.06 5.99 9.85
CA VAL A 144 -17.78 4.99 9.02
C VAL A 144 -17.04 3.65 9.02
N ARG A 145 -15.73 3.65 8.83
CA ARG A 145 -14.90 2.45 8.88
C ARG A 145 -15.07 1.70 10.22
N ARG A 146 -15.02 2.42 11.35
CA ARG A 146 -15.19 1.82 12.68
C ARG A 146 -16.57 1.19 12.86
N LEU A 147 -17.62 1.84 12.36
CA LEU A 147 -18.99 1.34 12.49
C LEU A 147 -19.26 0.14 11.58
N VAL A 148 -18.66 0.11 10.38
CA VAL A 148 -19.05 -0.86 9.33
C VAL A 148 -18.08 -2.03 9.21
N ALA A 149 -16.78 -1.82 9.44
CA ALA A 149 -15.77 -2.82 9.05
C ALA A 149 -14.83 -3.25 10.18
N VAL A 150 -13.87 -2.39 10.55
CA VAL A 150 -12.70 -2.77 11.38
C VAL A 150 -12.43 -1.75 12.48
N PRO A 151 -13.21 -1.76 13.57
CA PRO A 151 -13.09 -0.78 14.65
C PRO A 151 -11.75 -0.82 15.39
N GLU A 152 -11.11 -1.97 15.46
CA GLU A 152 -9.88 -2.24 16.21
C GLU A 152 -8.64 -1.58 15.61
N PHE A 153 -8.60 -1.33 14.30
CA PHE A 153 -7.43 -0.73 13.65
C PHE A 153 -7.47 0.80 13.74
N HIS A 154 -6.34 1.40 14.06
CA HIS A 154 -6.22 2.86 14.21
C HIS A 154 -5.93 3.55 12.87
N ASP A 155 -5.09 2.95 12.01
CA ASP A 155 -4.70 3.51 10.72
C ASP A 155 -4.72 2.49 9.58
N THR A 156 -5.88 2.31 8.96
CA THR A 156 -6.04 1.38 7.84
C THR A 156 -5.44 1.88 6.52
N GLN A 157 -5.17 3.18 6.40
CA GLN A 157 -4.76 3.83 5.15
C GLN A 157 -3.27 4.18 5.09
N CYS A 158 -2.46 3.66 6.03
CA CYS A 158 -1.02 3.80 5.93
C CYS A 158 -0.51 3.08 4.67
N PRO A 159 0.34 3.71 3.85
CA PRO A 159 0.74 3.13 2.56
C PRO A 159 1.71 1.93 2.68
N LEU A 160 2.24 1.64 3.87
CA LEU A 160 3.14 0.50 4.08
C LEU A 160 2.40 -0.66 4.73
N LYS A 161 2.34 -1.81 4.06
CA LYS A 161 1.80 -3.06 4.59
C LYS A 161 2.60 -4.25 4.10
N GLY A 162 2.81 -5.20 5.01
CA GLY A 162 3.48 -6.46 4.73
C GLY A 162 2.60 -7.66 5.05
N PHE A 163 2.85 -8.74 4.34
CA PHE A 163 2.10 -9.98 4.41
C PHE A 163 3.05 -11.17 4.28
N ARG A 164 2.78 -12.24 5.02
CA ARG A 164 3.32 -13.56 4.66
C ARG A 164 2.72 -13.99 3.33
N ARG A 165 3.48 -14.71 2.49
CA ARG A 165 3.06 -15.13 1.13
C ARG A 165 1.67 -15.77 1.11
N GLU A 166 1.39 -16.69 2.02
CA GLU A 166 0.10 -17.37 2.07
C GLU A 166 -1.04 -16.43 2.41
N ALA A 167 -0.85 -15.54 3.39
CA ALA A 167 -1.80 -14.50 3.74
C ALA A 167 -2.05 -13.56 2.55
N ALA A 168 -0.97 -13.10 1.87
CA ALA A 168 -1.06 -12.28 0.66
C ALA A 168 -1.90 -12.97 -0.42
N ARG A 169 -1.54 -14.20 -0.80
CA ARG A 169 -2.27 -14.96 -1.83
C ARG A 169 -3.74 -15.09 -1.51
N ARG A 170 -4.07 -15.46 -0.27
CA ARG A 170 -5.45 -15.65 0.17
C ARG A 170 -6.24 -14.34 0.16
N LEU A 171 -5.68 -13.27 0.75
CA LEU A 171 -6.33 -11.97 0.86
C LEU A 171 -6.53 -11.31 -0.50
N PHE A 172 -5.47 -11.21 -1.31
CA PHE A 172 -5.54 -10.56 -2.62
C PHE A 172 -6.32 -11.40 -3.66
N ALA A 173 -6.38 -12.72 -3.55
CA ALA A 173 -7.27 -13.53 -4.38
C ALA A 173 -8.75 -13.22 -4.13
N ALA A 174 -9.12 -12.98 -2.86
CA ALA A 174 -10.49 -12.68 -2.46
C ALA A 174 -10.87 -11.19 -2.59
N GLN A 175 -9.89 -10.29 -2.77
CA GLN A 175 -10.12 -8.86 -2.90
C GLN A 175 -11.05 -8.54 -4.07
N ARG A 176 -12.06 -7.70 -3.85
CA ARG A 176 -13.07 -7.26 -4.84
C ARG A 176 -13.04 -5.75 -5.10
N LEU A 177 -12.56 -4.97 -4.14
CA LEU A 177 -12.48 -3.52 -4.27
C LEU A 177 -11.19 -3.12 -4.99
N SER A 178 -11.33 -2.39 -6.10
CA SER A 178 -10.21 -1.90 -6.92
C SER A 178 -9.76 -0.48 -6.56
N GLY A 179 -10.62 0.30 -5.88
CA GLY A 179 -10.37 1.68 -5.47
C GLY A 179 -9.65 1.80 -4.13
N TRP A 180 -9.80 2.95 -3.48
CA TRP A 180 -9.11 3.33 -2.23
C TRP A 180 -9.61 2.61 -0.97
N ALA A 181 -10.73 1.91 -1.02
CA ALA A 181 -11.25 1.17 0.12
C ALA A 181 -10.67 -0.26 0.26
N PHE A 182 -9.81 -0.70 -0.67
CA PHE A 182 -9.21 -2.05 -0.66
C PHE A 182 -8.44 -2.34 0.63
N ASP A 183 -7.76 -1.35 1.20
CA ASP A 183 -7.02 -1.49 2.46
C ASP A 183 -7.93 -1.95 3.61
N VAL A 184 -9.13 -1.37 3.70
CA VAL A 184 -10.12 -1.76 4.70
C VAL A 184 -10.68 -3.15 4.42
N GLU A 185 -10.86 -3.49 3.15
CA GLU A 185 -11.30 -4.83 2.73
C GLU A 185 -10.31 -5.90 3.15
N LEU A 186 -9.00 -5.70 2.90
CA LEU A 186 -7.98 -6.66 3.28
C LEU A 186 -7.96 -6.90 4.80
N LEU A 187 -8.04 -5.85 5.61
CA LEU A 187 -8.08 -5.96 7.06
C LEU A 187 -9.37 -6.61 7.57
N TYR A 188 -10.50 -6.31 6.94
CA TYR A 188 -11.78 -6.97 7.24
C TYR A 188 -11.70 -8.47 6.97
N LEU A 189 -11.13 -8.89 5.84
CA LEU A 189 -10.92 -10.29 5.49
C LEU A 189 -9.92 -10.97 6.42
N ALA A 190 -8.79 -10.31 6.73
CA ALA A 190 -7.78 -10.83 7.64
C ALA A 190 -8.39 -11.14 9.01
N LYS A 191 -9.14 -10.18 9.58
CA LYS A 191 -9.87 -10.39 10.83
C LYS A 191 -10.87 -11.53 10.74
N ARG A 192 -11.72 -11.54 9.71
CA ARG A 192 -12.74 -12.56 9.52
C ARG A 192 -12.18 -13.96 9.43
N TRP A 193 -10.96 -14.09 8.92
CA TRP A 193 -10.28 -15.39 8.78
C TRP A 193 -9.34 -15.73 9.93
N GLY A 194 -9.32 -14.91 10.98
CA GLY A 194 -8.52 -15.13 12.17
C GLY A 194 -7.01 -15.02 11.94
N LEU A 195 -6.58 -14.26 10.92
CA LEU A 195 -5.17 -13.97 10.70
C LEU A 195 -4.64 -13.06 11.80
N LEU A 196 -3.39 -13.28 12.20
CA LEU A 196 -2.70 -12.43 13.15
C LEU A 196 -2.25 -11.13 12.47
N VAL A 197 -2.90 -10.01 12.85
CA VAL A 197 -2.62 -8.68 12.29
C VAL A 197 -2.04 -7.77 13.37
N GLU A 198 -0.94 -7.08 13.06
CA GLU A 198 -0.30 -6.13 13.96
C GLU A 198 -0.09 -4.76 13.31
N GLU A 199 -0.38 -3.67 14.03
CA GLU A 199 -0.06 -2.30 13.64
C GLU A 199 1.37 -1.95 14.10
N VAL A 200 2.20 -1.52 13.15
CA VAL A 200 3.61 -1.17 13.35
C VAL A 200 3.77 0.35 13.23
N PRO A 201 4.13 1.08 14.29
CA PRO A 201 4.37 2.51 14.20
C PRO A 201 5.52 2.81 13.24
N VAL A 202 5.27 3.66 12.23
CA VAL A 202 6.24 4.01 11.19
C VAL A 202 6.38 5.53 11.04
N ARG A 203 7.55 5.99 10.62
CA ARG A 203 7.75 7.39 10.23
C ARG A 203 6.93 7.66 8.98
N TRP A 204 6.38 8.84 8.91
CA TRP A 204 5.60 9.30 7.76
C TRP A 204 5.81 10.80 7.56
N ASP A 205 6.13 11.19 6.34
CA ASP A 205 6.31 12.57 5.95
C ASP A 205 5.25 12.96 4.92
N HIS A 206 4.70 14.17 5.07
CA HIS A 206 3.77 14.69 4.09
C HIS A 206 4.53 15.15 2.84
N ILE A 207 4.40 14.40 1.74
CA ILE A 207 5.00 14.77 0.45
C ILE A 207 4.03 15.69 -0.30
N ALA A 208 4.47 16.92 -0.59
CA ALA A 208 3.72 17.85 -1.41
C ALA A 208 3.60 17.31 -2.85
N GLY A 209 2.41 17.47 -3.48
CA GLY A 209 2.18 16.98 -4.85
C GLY A 209 1.59 15.56 -4.95
N SER A 210 1.20 14.95 -3.83
CA SER A 210 0.40 13.72 -3.85
C SER A 210 -0.88 13.94 -4.67
N HIS A 211 -1.09 13.12 -5.72
CA HIS A 211 -2.22 13.21 -6.66
C HIS A 211 -3.60 12.92 -6.04
N VAL A 212 -3.68 12.60 -4.76
CA VAL A 212 -4.95 12.41 -4.05
C VAL A 212 -5.55 13.77 -3.71
N GLY A 213 -6.04 14.47 -4.74
CA GLY A 213 -6.99 15.57 -4.51
C GLY A 213 -8.27 15.03 -3.86
N LEU A 214 -8.83 15.78 -2.91
CA LEU A 214 -10.19 15.56 -2.40
C LEU A 214 -11.19 15.75 -3.56
N ARG A 215 -11.38 14.70 -4.36
CA ARG A 215 -12.45 14.66 -5.37
C ARG A 215 -13.70 14.14 -4.66
N PRO A 216 -14.78 14.93 -4.55
CA PRO A 216 -16.00 14.53 -3.84
C PRO A 216 -16.55 13.17 -4.30
N LEU A 217 -16.47 12.88 -5.60
CA LEU A 217 -16.89 11.60 -6.18
C LEU A 217 -16.08 10.42 -5.63
N VAL A 218 -14.77 10.58 -5.42
CA VAL A 218 -13.93 9.53 -4.83
C VAL A 218 -14.33 9.26 -3.37
N ALA A 219 -14.62 10.32 -2.60
CA ALA A 219 -15.06 10.17 -1.22
C ALA A 219 -16.41 9.43 -1.13
N ILE A 220 -17.36 9.75 -2.03
CA ILE A 220 -18.67 9.08 -2.10
C ILE A 220 -18.48 7.60 -2.48
N GLN A 221 -17.62 7.31 -3.46
CA GLN A 221 -17.32 5.93 -3.87
C GLN A 221 -16.70 5.13 -2.73
N VAL A 222 -15.72 5.68 -2.02
CA VAL A 222 -15.10 5.03 -0.87
C VAL A 222 -16.13 4.74 0.22
N LEU A 223 -17.02 5.68 0.51
CA LEU A 223 -18.10 5.48 1.48
C LEU A 223 -19.03 4.35 1.05
N TRP A 224 -19.44 4.34 -0.21
CA TRP A 224 -20.27 3.27 -0.78
C TRP A 224 -19.58 1.90 -0.71
N ASP A 225 -18.30 1.84 -1.05
CA ASP A 225 -17.48 0.64 -0.98
C ASP A 225 -17.43 0.09 0.46
N LEU A 226 -17.27 0.95 1.46
CA LEU A 226 -17.30 0.54 2.86
C LEU A 226 -18.67 -0.01 3.28
N LEU A 227 -19.77 0.62 2.88
CA LEU A 227 -21.13 0.19 3.26
C LEU A 227 -21.46 -1.18 2.66
N ARG A 228 -21.04 -1.45 1.43
CA ARG A 228 -21.30 -2.74 0.76
C ARG A 228 -20.31 -3.86 1.13
N LEU A 229 -19.23 -3.54 1.84
CA LEU A 229 -18.14 -4.48 2.13
C LEU A 229 -18.63 -5.79 2.75
N ARG A 230 -19.52 -5.70 3.75
CA ARG A 230 -20.10 -6.88 4.40
C ARG A 230 -20.96 -7.75 3.47
N PHE A 231 -21.57 -7.16 2.45
CA PHE A 231 -22.37 -7.88 1.45
C PHE A 231 -21.50 -8.54 0.38
N LEU A 232 -20.37 -7.93 0.05
CA LEU A 232 -19.42 -8.49 -0.91
C LEU A 232 -18.77 -9.79 -0.42
N HIS A 233 -18.67 -9.97 0.89
CA HIS A 233 -17.97 -11.07 1.53
C HIS A 233 -18.87 -11.89 2.49
N ARG A 234 -20.11 -12.10 2.12
CA ARG A 234 -21.03 -13.02 2.84
C ARG A 234 -20.68 -14.46 2.68
#